data_1ade7dba5aa55ed33a84eb29e748d1fc
#
_entry.id   1ade7dba5aa55ed33a84eb29e748d1fc
#
_cell.length_a   1.000
_cell.length_b   1.000
_cell.length_c   1.000
_cell.angle_alpha   90.00
_cell.angle_beta   90.00
_cell.angle_gamma   90.00
#
_symmetry.space_group_name_H-M   'P 1'
#
loop_
_entity.id
_entity.type
_entity.pdbx_description
1 polymer ?
#
loop_
_entity_poly.entity_id
_entity_poly.type
_entity_poly.pdbx_seq_one_letter_code
_entity_poly.pdbx_strand_id
1 'polypeptide(L)'
;MKQAITLAGLLTVLGLATSQGAANEMFITHELNMERAEAVAAVRNHVEAEEDWLFLAEFGLAGGAVTALKVCYLPLGPDIMEAGLHVMAMMPCGNMAFYEAESGVTELSLLDPAFMTELSDAPSLERAVETGRPAFQALLADTLGIQ
;
A
#
# COMPACT_ATOMS: atom_id res chain seq x y z
N MET A 1 7.91 -69.23 19.27
CA MET A 1 8.66 -68.06 18.87
C MET A 1 7.84 -67.29 17.84
N LYS A 2 7.14 -66.21 18.22
CA LYS A 2 6.36 -65.36 17.33
C LYS A 2 7.03 -63.96 17.35
N GLN A 3 7.61 -63.59 16.23
CA GLN A 3 8.19 -62.24 16.03
C GLN A 3 7.06 -61.27 15.65
N ALA A 4 6.87 -60.24 16.42
CA ALA A 4 6.01 -59.10 16.12
C ALA A 4 6.81 -58.08 15.30
N ILE A 5 6.34 -57.80 14.09
CA ILE A 5 6.87 -56.77 13.22
C ILE A 5 6.09 -55.49 13.49
N THR A 6 6.75 -54.52 14.11
CA THR A 6 6.19 -53.18 14.33
C THR A 6 6.44 -52.33 13.10
N LEU A 7 5.35 -52.01 12.37
CA LEU A 7 5.38 -51.03 11.28
C LEU A 7 5.34 -49.62 11.84
N ALA A 8 6.43 -48.89 11.79
CA ALA A 8 6.47 -47.46 12.08
C ALA A 8 5.98 -46.69 10.86
N GLY A 9 4.79 -46.12 10.93
CA GLY A 9 4.24 -45.27 9.90
C GLY A 9 4.88 -43.89 9.95
N LEU A 10 5.60 -43.54 8.88
CA LEU A 10 6.18 -42.23 8.65
C LEU A 10 5.08 -41.32 8.11
N LEU A 11 4.49 -40.45 8.96
CA LEU A 11 3.57 -39.40 8.54
C LEU A 11 4.41 -38.28 7.92
N THR A 12 4.46 -38.22 6.60
CA THR A 12 4.99 -37.08 5.84
C THR A 12 3.94 -35.98 5.87
N VAL A 13 4.13 -34.97 6.70
CA VAL A 13 3.36 -33.72 6.65
C VAL A 13 3.80 -32.98 5.40
N LEU A 14 3.01 -33.06 4.32
CA LEU A 14 3.12 -32.14 3.19
C LEU A 14 2.69 -30.77 3.69
N GLY A 15 3.68 -29.90 3.96
CA GLY A 15 3.44 -28.48 4.14
C GLY A 15 2.89 -27.93 2.81
N LEU A 16 1.60 -27.60 2.80
CA LEU A 16 1.03 -26.72 1.79
C LEU A 16 1.67 -25.34 1.98
N ALA A 17 2.75 -25.09 1.24
CA ALA A 17 3.18 -23.74 1.00
C ALA A 17 2.06 -23.06 0.22
N THR A 18 1.24 -22.28 0.92
CA THR A 18 0.36 -21.32 0.27
C THR A 18 1.26 -20.37 -0.49
N SER A 19 1.34 -20.55 -1.80
CA SER A 19 1.86 -19.53 -2.69
C SER A 19 0.94 -18.32 -2.51
N GLN A 20 1.34 -17.36 -1.66
CA GLN A 20 0.87 -16.00 -1.81
C GLN A 20 1.31 -15.59 -3.21
N GLY A 21 0.34 -15.60 -4.12
CA GLY A 21 0.55 -15.30 -5.50
C GLY A 21 1.23 -13.94 -5.64
N ALA A 22 2.01 -13.80 -6.68
CA ALA A 22 2.62 -12.57 -7.17
C ALA A 22 1.57 -11.50 -7.58
N ALA A 23 0.50 -11.38 -6.81
CA ALA A 23 -0.44 -10.30 -6.88
C ALA A 23 0.09 -9.27 -5.91
N ASN A 24 0.91 -8.37 -6.41
CA ASN A 24 0.96 -7.03 -5.90
C ASN A 24 2.34 -6.49 -5.52
N GLU A 25 3.26 -6.56 -6.44
CA GLU A 25 4.36 -5.59 -6.45
C GLU A 25 3.83 -4.14 -6.60
N MET A 26 2.56 -3.98 -7.01
CA MET A 26 1.92 -2.68 -7.23
C MET A 26 1.31 -2.09 -5.96
N PHE A 27 1.03 -2.89 -4.93
CA PHE A 27 0.43 -2.42 -3.69
C PHE A 27 1.30 -2.78 -2.50
N ILE A 28 1.46 -1.80 -1.60
CA ILE A 28 2.08 -1.96 -0.29
C ILE A 28 0.94 -2.12 0.72
N THR A 29 0.89 -3.24 1.43
CA THR A 29 -0.16 -3.52 2.42
C THR A 29 0.41 -3.66 3.81
N HIS A 30 -0.31 -3.12 4.81
CA HIS A 30 0.07 -3.18 6.21
C HIS A 30 -1.14 -3.45 7.09
N GLU A 31 -0.99 -4.35 8.05
CA GLU A 31 -1.92 -4.47 9.18
C GLU A 31 -1.65 -3.34 10.18
N LEU A 32 -2.72 -2.73 10.68
CA LEU A 32 -2.66 -1.59 11.61
C LEU A 32 -3.19 -1.99 12.98
N ASN A 33 -2.49 -1.58 14.03
CA ASN A 33 -2.91 -1.76 15.42
C ASN A 33 -3.79 -0.58 15.91
N MET A 34 -4.67 -0.08 15.06
CA MET A 34 -5.58 1.02 15.38
C MET A 34 -6.87 0.88 14.58
N GLU A 35 -7.91 1.56 15.04
CA GLU A 35 -9.19 1.60 14.34
C GLU A 35 -9.09 2.34 13.00
N ARG A 36 -9.83 1.87 12.01
CA ARG A 36 -9.83 2.44 10.66
C ARG A 36 -10.06 3.97 10.64
N ALA A 37 -11.04 4.45 11.41
CA ALA A 37 -11.34 5.87 11.46
C ALA A 37 -10.19 6.70 12.06
N GLU A 38 -9.47 6.15 13.02
CA GLU A 38 -8.29 6.76 13.63
C GLU A 38 -7.14 6.83 12.63
N ALA A 39 -6.85 5.74 11.91
CA ALA A 39 -5.83 5.68 10.88
C ALA A 39 -6.07 6.70 9.76
N VAL A 40 -7.30 6.76 9.25
CA VAL A 40 -7.73 7.73 8.23
C VAL A 40 -7.53 9.17 8.72
N ALA A 41 -7.96 9.47 9.96
CA ALA A 41 -7.83 10.80 10.54
C ALA A 41 -6.35 11.19 10.75
N ALA A 42 -5.50 10.26 11.19
CA ALA A 42 -4.08 10.50 11.40
C ALA A 42 -3.39 10.92 10.09
N VAL A 43 -3.60 10.16 9.00
CA VAL A 43 -3.03 10.49 7.69
C VAL A 43 -3.57 11.81 7.16
N ARG A 44 -4.89 12.03 7.20
CA ARG A 44 -5.49 13.28 6.73
C ARG A 44 -4.94 14.50 7.47
N ASN A 45 -4.93 14.45 8.81
CA ASN A 45 -4.48 15.58 9.62
C ASN A 45 -3.00 15.93 9.36
N HIS A 46 -2.15 14.92 9.18
CA HIS A 46 -0.75 15.13 8.83
C HIS A 46 -0.62 15.81 7.46
N VAL A 47 -1.28 15.26 6.45
CA VAL A 47 -1.26 15.79 5.07
C VAL A 47 -1.79 17.23 5.00
N GLU A 48 -2.83 17.57 5.77
CA GLU A 48 -3.39 18.92 5.81
C GLU A 48 -2.50 19.92 6.58
N ALA A 49 -1.59 19.43 7.43
CA ALA A 49 -0.68 20.26 8.21
C ALA A 49 0.65 20.56 7.49
N GLU A 50 1.05 19.77 6.53
CA GLU A 50 2.36 19.81 5.87
C GLU A 50 2.28 20.51 4.50
N GLU A 51 3.16 21.49 4.25
CA GLU A 51 3.14 22.30 3.01
C GLU A 51 3.47 21.50 1.74
N ASP A 52 4.24 20.41 1.87
CA ASP A 52 4.64 19.55 0.76
C ASP A 52 3.53 18.55 0.35
N TRP A 53 2.43 18.51 1.06
CA TRP A 53 1.35 17.60 0.81
C TRP A 53 0.07 18.31 0.38
N LEU A 54 -0.74 17.61 -0.40
CA LEU A 54 -2.06 18.05 -0.79
C LEU A 54 -3.07 16.93 -0.53
N PHE A 55 -4.03 17.20 0.35
CA PHE A 55 -5.21 16.35 0.50
C PHE A 55 -6.20 16.63 -0.63
N LEU A 56 -6.55 15.59 -1.40
CA LEU A 56 -7.46 15.73 -2.55
C LEU A 56 -8.86 15.26 -2.22
N ALA A 57 -8.99 14.08 -1.61
CA ALA A 57 -10.30 13.50 -1.38
C ALA A 57 -10.28 12.35 -0.36
N GLU A 58 -11.44 12.14 0.26
CA GLU A 58 -11.81 10.97 1.04
C GLU A 58 -13.11 10.38 0.49
N PHE A 59 -13.15 9.07 0.30
CA PHE A 59 -14.32 8.38 -0.26
C PHE A 59 -14.69 7.17 0.59
N GLY A 60 -16.00 7.04 0.87
CA GLY A 60 -16.55 5.78 1.34
C GLY A 60 -16.91 4.90 0.15
N LEU A 61 -16.35 3.71 0.08
CA LEU A 61 -16.56 2.73 -0.98
C LEU A 61 -17.18 1.44 -0.42
N ALA A 62 -17.75 0.62 -1.30
CA ALA A 62 -18.33 -0.69 -0.95
C ALA A 62 -19.33 -0.60 0.22
N GLY A 63 -20.24 0.39 0.18
CA GLY A 63 -21.23 0.58 1.25
C GLY A 63 -20.63 1.04 2.59
N GLY A 64 -19.44 1.61 2.59
CA GLY A 64 -18.72 2.06 3.79
C GLY A 64 -17.71 1.03 4.33
N ALA A 65 -17.57 -0.13 3.69
CA ALA A 65 -16.57 -1.14 4.09
C ALA A 65 -15.12 -0.68 3.86
N VAL A 66 -14.91 0.23 2.91
CA VAL A 66 -13.59 0.79 2.58
C VAL A 66 -13.64 2.31 2.67
N THR A 67 -12.63 2.91 3.29
CA THR A 67 -12.36 4.35 3.20
C THR A 67 -11.12 4.56 2.33
N ALA A 68 -11.27 5.27 1.22
CA ALA A 68 -10.17 5.59 0.35
C ALA A 68 -9.73 7.04 0.54
N LEU A 69 -8.42 7.26 0.63
CA LEU A 69 -7.80 8.59 0.62
C LEU A 69 -7.02 8.79 -0.66
N LYS A 70 -7.07 10.02 -1.19
CA LYS A 70 -6.21 10.48 -2.27
C LYS A 70 -5.42 11.69 -1.80
N VAL A 71 -4.09 11.53 -1.77
CA VAL A 71 -3.14 12.54 -1.32
C VAL A 71 -2.02 12.68 -2.34
N CYS A 72 -1.50 13.90 -2.54
CA CYS A 72 -0.37 14.14 -3.43
C CYS A 72 0.81 14.70 -2.65
N TYR A 73 2.00 14.19 -2.97
CA TYR A 73 3.26 14.79 -2.55
C TYR A 73 3.71 15.78 -3.62
N LEU A 74 3.61 17.07 -3.33
CA LEU A 74 3.76 18.15 -4.32
C LEU A 74 5.14 18.22 -4.99
N PRO A 75 6.27 17.89 -4.30
CA PRO A 75 7.59 17.85 -4.92
C PRO A 75 7.73 16.92 -6.15
N LEU A 76 6.81 15.96 -6.34
CA LEU A 76 6.79 15.11 -7.54
C LEU A 76 6.30 15.84 -8.80
N GLY A 77 5.58 16.94 -8.64
CA GLY A 77 4.90 17.64 -9.71
C GLY A 77 5.77 17.97 -10.93
N PRO A 78 6.97 18.55 -10.75
CA PRO A 78 7.87 18.87 -11.88
C PRO A 78 8.24 17.66 -12.72
N ASP A 79 8.63 16.55 -12.12
CA ASP A 79 9.02 15.32 -12.82
C ASP A 79 7.84 14.67 -13.55
N ILE A 80 6.66 14.67 -12.94
CA ILE A 80 5.43 14.15 -13.55
C ILE A 80 5.03 15.01 -14.76
N MET A 81 5.13 16.34 -14.64
CA MET A 81 4.83 17.25 -15.76
C MET A 81 5.84 17.13 -16.89
N GLU A 82 7.12 16.87 -16.59
CA GLU A 82 8.17 16.62 -17.60
C GLU A 82 7.86 15.37 -18.41
N ALA A 83 7.29 14.33 -17.80
CA ALA A 83 6.87 13.11 -18.49
C ALA A 83 5.73 13.35 -19.51
N GLY A 84 5.02 14.45 -19.38
CA GLY A 84 3.95 14.89 -20.26
C GLY A 84 2.61 15.04 -19.57
N LEU A 85 1.85 16.06 -19.98
CA LEU A 85 0.56 16.38 -19.33
C LEU A 85 -0.48 15.25 -19.39
N HIS A 86 -0.37 14.32 -20.35
CA HIS A 86 -1.26 13.16 -20.45
C HIS A 86 -1.10 12.21 -19.25
N VAL A 87 0.08 12.16 -18.60
CA VAL A 87 0.32 11.37 -17.40
C VAL A 87 -0.55 11.87 -16.25
N MET A 88 -0.89 13.16 -16.23
CA MET A 88 -1.77 13.76 -15.23
C MET A 88 -3.19 13.16 -15.24
N ALA A 89 -3.62 12.54 -16.34
CA ALA A 89 -4.92 11.84 -16.39
C ALA A 89 -5.00 10.67 -15.40
N MET A 90 -3.88 10.06 -15.07
CA MET A 90 -3.80 9.01 -14.04
C MET A 90 -3.77 9.59 -12.62
N MET A 91 -3.60 10.93 -12.49
CA MET A 91 -3.42 11.62 -11.22
C MET A 91 -2.44 10.82 -10.34
N PRO A 92 -1.14 10.80 -10.69
CA PRO A 92 -0.13 9.96 -10.03
C PRO A 92 0.17 10.48 -8.62
N CYS A 93 -0.79 10.30 -7.76
CA CYS A 93 -0.81 10.67 -6.35
C CYS A 93 -0.91 9.39 -5.51
N GLY A 94 -0.68 9.50 -4.22
CA GLY A 94 -0.90 8.39 -3.29
C GLY A 94 -2.38 8.03 -3.25
N ASN A 95 -2.69 6.79 -3.58
CA ASN A 95 -4.01 6.22 -3.44
C ASN A 95 -3.95 5.19 -2.31
N MET A 96 -4.70 5.44 -1.24
CA MET A 96 -4.76 4.59 -0.05
C MET A 96 -6.16 4.03 0.12
N ALA A 97 -6.26 2.79 0.55
CA ALA A 97 -7.51 2.17 0.95
C ALA A 97 -7.36 1.61 2.36
N PHE A 98 -8.27 1.97 3.25
CA PHE A 98 -8.36 1.47 4.62
C PHE A 98 -9.61 0.61 4.75
N TYR A 99 -9.47 -0.61 5.23
CA TYR A 99 -10.56 -1.56 5.36
C TYR A 99 -10.29 -2.54 6.52
N GLU A 100 -11.31 -3.29 6.90
CA GLU A 100 -11.16 -4.39 7.85
C GLU A 100 -10.95 -5.69 7.08
N ALA A 101 -9.87 -6.41 7.37
CA ALA A 101 -9.63 -7.75 6.86
C ALA A 101 -10.65 -8.74 7.43
N GLU A 102 -10.73 -9.95 6.86
CA GLU A 102 -11.57 -11.02 7.40
C GLU A 102 -11.24 -11.38 8.85
N SER A 103 -10.00 -11.14 9.28
CA SER A 103 -9.54 -11.29 10.67
C SER A 103 -10.11 -10.24 11.64
N GLY A 104 -10.74 -9.18 11.13
CA GLY A 104 -11.19 -8.03 11.92
C GLY A 104 -10.09 -7.01 12.23
N VAL A 105 -8.89 -7.18 11.65
CA VAL A 105 -7.78 -6.22 11.77
C VAL A 105 -7.94 -5.15 10.70
N THR A 106 -7.67 -3.90 11.06
CA THR A 106 -7.60 -2.81 10.07
C THR A 106 -6.39 -3.01 9.16
N GLU A 107 -6.61 -2.95 7.86
CA GLU A 107 -5.53 -2.96 6.85
C GLU A 107 -5.51 -1.65 6.07
N LEU A 108 -4.29 -1.24 5.73
CA LEU A 108 -3.98 -0.22 4.73
C LEU A 108 -3.45 -0.89 3.48
N SER A 109 -3.95 -0.50 2.32
CA SER A 109 -3.33 -0.76 1.02
C SER A 109 -2.97 0.58 0.36
N LEU A 110 -1.68 0.78 0.06
CA LEU A 110 -1.15 1.94 -0.66
C LEU A 110 -0.72 1.49 -2.06
N LEU A 111 -1.16 2.19 -3.09
CA LEU A 111 -0.59 2.02 -4.43
C LEU A 111 0.87 2.49 -4.39
N ASP A 112 1.81 1.56 -4.65
CA ASP A 112 3.25 1.87 -4.64
C ASP A 112 3.55 2.97 -5.68
N PRO A 113 4.22 4.07 -5.30
CA PRO A 113 4.64 5.10 -6.26
C PRO A 113 5.41 4.56 -7.47
N ALA A 114 6.04 3.38 -7.36
CA ALA A 114 6.71 2.73 -8.48
C ALA A 114 5.79 2.48 -9.69
N PHE A 115 4.45 2.40 -9.50
CA PHE A 115 3.53 2.26 -10.62
C PHE A 115 3.66 3.37 -11.69
N MET A 116 4.23 4.52 -11.32
CA MET A 116 4.43 5.62 -12.25
C MET A 116 5.34 5.26 -13.43
N THR A 117 6.33 4.38 -13.21
CA THR A 117 7.22 3.91 -14.30
C THR A 117 6.52 3.01 -15.30
N GLU A 118 5.35 2.46 -14.95
CA GLU A 118 4.51 1.68 -15.87
C GLU A 118 3.64 2.57 -16.78
N LEU A 119 3.57 3.87 -16.49
CA LEU A 119 2.74 4.80 -17.26
C LEU A 119 3.43 5.30 -18.54
N SER A 120 4.76 5.37 -18.51
CA SER A 120 5.57 5.89 -19.61
C SER A 120 7.04 5.58 -19.38
N ASP A 121 7.81 5.44 -20.46
CA ASP A 121 9.27 5.26 -20.44
C ASP A 121 10.04 6.58 -20.16
N ALA A 122 9.38 7.61 -19.65
CA ALA A 122 10.01 8.90 -19.36
C ALA A 122 10.94 8.80 -18.14
N PRO A 123 12.25 9.12 -18.26
CA PRO A 123 13.19 9.02 -17.12
C PRO A 123 12.82 9.92 -15.93
N SER A 124 12.01 10.95 -16.15
CA SER A 124 11.50 11.79 -15.07
C SER A 124 10.57 11.06 -14.11
N LEU A 125 9.88 10.00 -14.57
CA LEU A 125 9.04 9.18 -13.68
C LEU A 125 9.88 8.31 -12.74
N GLU A 126 11.08 7.87 -13.14
CA GLU A 126 12.01 7.20 -12.25
C GLU A 126 12.43 8.14 -11.11
N ARG A 127 12.77 9.41 -11.42
CA ARG A 127 13.08 10.42 -10.40
C ARG A 127 11.90 10.71 -9.48
N ALA A 128 10.69 10.76 -10.05
CA ALA A 128 9.47 10.91 -9.24
C ALA A 128 9.30 9.74 -8.26
N VAL A 129 9.59 8.51 -8.67
CA VAL A 129 9.56 7.33 -7.78
C VAL A 129 10.62 7.42 -6.70
N GLU A 130 11.88 7.76 -7.06
CA GLU A 130 13.00 7.92 -6.11
C GLU A 130 12.68 8.95 -5.02
N THR A 131 11.97 10.01 -5.37
CA THR A 131 11.52 11.06 -4.44
C THR A 131 10.26 10.64 -3.67
N GLY A 132 9.31 10.03 -4.35
CA GLY A 132 7.99 9.73 -3.79
C GLY A 132 7.98 8.57 -2.80
N ARG A 133 8.65 7.47 -3.10
CA ARG A 133 8.65 6.29 -2.21
C ARG A 133 9.08 6.62 -0.79
N PRO A 134 10.24 7.30 -0.57
CA PRO A 134 10.65 7.69 0.79
C PRO A 134 9.66 8.61 1.47
N ALA A 135 9.06 9.54 0.74
CA ALA A 135 8.07 10.47 1.28
C ALA A 135 6.81 9.74 1.78
N PHE A 136 6.27 8.80 0.99
CA PHE A 136 5.14 7.98 1.43
C PHE A 136 5.52 7.06 2.58
N GLN A 137 6.72 6.48 2.61
CA GLN A 137 7.19 5.69 3.74
C GLN A 137 7.28 6.52 5.02
N ALA A 138 7.81 7.75 4.93
CA ALA A 138 7.86 8.67 6.06
C ALA A 138 6.45 9.04 6.55
N LEU A 139 5.53 9.36 5.63
CA LEU A 139 4.13 9.62 5.96
C LEU A 139 3.51 8.47 6.77
N LEU A 140 3.69 7.22 6.31
CA LEU A 140 3.14 6.05 7.00
C LEU A 140 3.83 5.80 8.35
N ALA A 141 5.14 6.03 8.45
CA ALA A 141 5.88 5.90 9.71
C ALA A 141 5.41 6.93 10.74
N ASP A 142 5.26 8.19 10.33
CA ASP A 142 4.92 9.30 11.22
C ASP A 142 3.46 9.26 11.68
N THR A 143 2.56 8.74 10.84
CA THR A 143 1.12 8.74 11.12
C THR A 143 0.60 7.42 11.68
N LEU A 144 1.15 6.28 11.23
CA LEU A 144 0.62 4.95 11.51
C LEU A 144 1.64 4.05 12.24
N GLY A 145 2.87 4.53 12.48
CA GLY A 145 3.92 3.75 13.15
C GLY A 145 4.45 2.58 12.31
N ILE A 146 4.28 2.62 10.98
CA ILE A 146 4.76 1.58 10.05
C ILE A 146 6.25 1.80 9.78
N GLN A 147 7.05 0.73 9.87
CA GLN A 147 8.50 0.74 9.60
C GLN A 147 8.84 -0.02 8.34
#